data_cadbf1b4eaf2b8501d9d1d24108e8e90
#
_entry.id   cadbf1b4eaf2b8501d9d1d24108e8e90
#
_cell.length_a   1.000
_cell.length_b   1.000
_cell.length_c   1.000
_cell.angle_alpha   90.00
_cell.angle_beta   90.00
_cell.angle_gamma   90.00
#
_symmetry.space_group_name_H-M   'P 1'
#
loop_
_entity.id
_entity.type
_entity.pdbx_description
1 polymer ?
#
loop_
_entity_poly.entity_id
_entity_poly.type
_entity_poly.pdbx_seq_one_letter_code
_entity_poly.pdbx_strand_id
1 'polypeptide(L)'
;MTYQQTIDYLYASQPAFHLVGAAAYKPGLDNTYRLMAHLGDPHKQLRTIHIAGTNGKGSTSHLIAASLQAQGYKVGLFTSPHLVDFRERIRISGEMISEDNVVEFVKHNRAFLDEVRPSFFFFFISL
;
A
#
# COMPACT_ATOMS: atom_id res chain seq x y z
N MET A 1 14.63 -8.10 -11.74
CA MET A 1 13.20 -8.45 -11.52
C MET A 1 12.36 -7.51 -12.37
N THR A 2 11.49 -8.06 -13.22
CA THR A 2 10.56 -7.26 -14.01
C THR A 2 9.36 -6.83 -13.15
N TYR A 3 8.56 -5.87 -13.62
CA TYR A 3 7.33 -5.48 -12.93
C TYR A 3 6.39 -6.68 -12.72
N GLN A 4 6.16 -7.49 -13.77
CA GLN A 4 5.30 -8.67 -13.64
C GLN A 4 5.82 -9.67 -12.60
N GLN A 5 7.12 -9.96 -12.60
CA GLN A 5 7.73 -10.83 -11.59
C GLN A 5 7.60 -10.27 -10.17
N THR A 6 7.63 -8.95 -10.03
CA THR A 6 7.42 -8.28 -8.75
C THR A 6 5.97 -8.44 -8.27
N ILE A 7 5.02 -8.27 -9.15
CA ILE A 7 3.60 -8.46 -8.84
C ILE A 7 3.30 -9.92 -8.47
N ASP A 8 3.84 -10.87 -9.23
CA ASP A 8 3.69 -12.31 -8.95
C ASP A 8 4.27 -12.67 -7.57
N TYR A 9 5.46 -12.13 -7.24
CA TYR A 9 6.06 -12.30 -5.92
C TYR A 9 5.16 -11.76 -4.80
N LEU A 10 4.61 -10.55 -4.98
CA LEU A 10 3.74 -9.93 -3.98
C LEU A 10 2.48 -10.76 -3.71
N TYR A 11 1.85 -11.26 -4.75
CA TYR A 11 0.67 -12.11 -4.60
C TYR A 11 0.99 -13.50 -4.01
N ALA A 12 2.14 -14.06 -4.34
CA ALA A 12 2.56 -15.37 -3.83
C ALA A 12 3.02 -15.30 -2.36
N SER A 13 3.75 -14.24 -2.00
CA SER A 13 4.33 -14.10 -0.66
C SER A 13 3.33 -13.61 0.40
N GLN A 14 2.22 -12.99 -0.03
CA GLN A 14 1.26 -12.34 0.86
C GLN A 14 -0.17 -12.67 0.47
N PRO A 15 -0.67 -13.85 0.88
CA PRO A 15 -2.02 -14.28 0.56
C PRO A 15 -3.05 -13.26 1.06
N ALA A 16 -3.85 -12.77 0.13
CA ALA A 16 -4.92 -11.84 0.43
C ALA A 16 -6.16 -12.57 1.00
N PHE A 17 -6.93 -11.87 1.82
CA PHE A 17 -8.13 -12.43 2.47
C PHE A 17 -9.11 -13.07 1.46
N HIS A 18 -9.28 -12.49 0.29
CA HIS A 18 -10.18 -13.03 -0.74
C HIS A 18 -9.73 -14.36 -1.35
N LEU A 19 -8.44 -14.74 -1.16
CA LEU A 19 -7.91 -16.01 -1.64
C LEU A 19 -7.92 -17.10 -0.57
N VAL A 20 -7.66 -16.76 0.70
CA VAL A 20 -7.46 -17.72 1.79
C VAL A 20 -8.39 -17.49 2.99
N GLY A 21 -9.28 -16.50 2.92
CA GLY A 21 -10.24 -16.20 3.97
C GLY A 21 -9.60 -15.82 5.31
N ALA A 22 -10.19 -16.29 6.41
CA ALA A 22 -9.73 -15.93 7.76
C ALA A 22 -8.28 -16.32 8.07
N ALA A 23 -7.68 -17.27 7.32
CA ALA A 23 -6.27 -17.65 7.47
C ALA A 23 -5.30 -16.54 7.08
N ALA A 24 -5.73 -15.54 6.30
CA ALA A 24 -4.93 -14.35 5.98
C ALA A 24 -4.86 -13.35 7.15
N TYR A 25 -5.74 -13.48 8.14
CA TYR A 25 -5.79 -12.54 9.25
C TYR A 25 -4.65 -12.79 10.24
N LYS A 26 -3.82 -11.78 10.44
CA LYS A 26 -2.79 -11.77 11.48
C LYS A 26 -3.20 -10.75 12.53
N PRO A 27 -3.55 -11.17 13.77
CA PRO A 27 -3.94 -10.26 14.81
C PRO A 27 -2.78 -9.37 15.26
N GLY A 28 -3.09 -8.12 15.59
CA GLY A 28 -2.10 -7.16 16.10
C GLY A 28 -1.37 -6.37 15.01
N LEU A 29 -0.57 -5.40 15.46
CA LEU A 29 0.18 -4.47 14.62
C LEU A 29 1.70 -4.68 14.67
N ASP A 30 2.18 -5.75 15.30
CA ASP A 30 3.63 -5.96 15.55
C ASP A 30 4.43 -5.96 14.24
N ASN A 31 3.98 -6.70 13.23
CA ASN A 31 4.64 -6.72 11.93
C ASN A 31 4.57 -5.36 11.21
N THR A 32 3.50 -4.60 11.43
CA THR A 32 3.36 -3.24 10.92
C THR A 32 4.38 -2.31 11.56
N TYR A 33 4.53 -2.35 12.89
CA TYR A 33 5.53 -1.54 13.59
C TYR A 33 6.95 -1.93 13.18
N ARG A 34 7.25 -3.21 13.01
CA ARG A 34 8.55 -3.67 12.50
C ARG A 34 8.84 -3.13 11.11
N LEU A 35 7.86 -3.18 10.21
CA LEU A 35 8.00 -2.65 8.85
C LEU A 35 8.18 -1.13 8.87
N MET A 36 7.39 -0.41 9.65
CA MET A 36 7.54 1.06 9.78
C MET A 36 8.92 1.43 10.30
N ALA A 37 9.40 0.75 11.35
CA ALA A 37 10.74 0.97 11.89
C ALA A 37 11.84 0.70 10.85
N HIS A 38 11.71 -0.38 10.07
CA HIS A 38 12.65 -0.72 9.00
C HIS A 38 12.72 0.38 7.93
N LEU A 39 11.58 1.01 7.62
CA LEU A 39 11.48 2.10 6.64
C LEU A 39 11.80 3.49 7.22
N GLY A 40 12.23 3.57 8.47
CA GLY A 40 12.56 4.84 9.13
C GLY A 40 11.35 5.60 9.68
N ASP A 41 10.28 4.91 10.03
CA ASP A 41 9.06 5.46 10.63
C ASP A 41 8.40 6.59 9.81
N PRO A 42 8.18 6.42 8.50
CA PRO A 42 7.66 7.49 7.64
C PRO A 42 6.30 8.02 8.11
N HIS A 43 5.48 7.19 8.75
CA HIS A 43 4.16 7.56 9.27
C HIS A 43 4.22 8.66 10.33
N LYS A 44 5.34 8.83 11.03
CA LYS A 44 5.51 9.90 12.04
C LYS A 44 5.73 11.28 11.41
N GLN A 45 6.08 11.33 10.13
CA GLN A 45 6.37 12.55 9.39
C GLN A 45 5.21 13.00 8.50
N LEU A 46 4.19 12.15 8.34
CA LEU A 46 3.06 12.39 7.46
C LEU A 46 1.83 12.82 8.26
N ARG A 47 1.07 13.75 7.70
CA ARG A 47 -0.31 14.00 8.13
C ARG A 47 -1.23 13.08 7.35
N THR A 48 -2.00 12.27 8.05
CA THR A 48 -2.83 11.23 7.44
C THR A 48 -4.31 11.48 7.70
N ILE A 49 -5.14 11.11 6.72
CA ILE A 49 -6.60 11.07 6.82
C ILE A 49 -7.03 9.63 6.55
N HIS A 50 -7.69 9.00 7.53
CA HIS A 50 -8.20 7.66 7.37
C HIS A 50 -9.70 7.71 7.08
N ILE A 51 -10.13 7.06 6.00
CA ILE A 51 -11.52 7.00 5.57
C ILE A 51 -12.00 5.56 5.71
N ALA A 52 -12.99 5.36 6.56
CA ALA A 52 -13.61 4.07 6.81
C ALA A 52 -15.12 4.14 6.54
N GLY A 53 -15.71 3.00 6.20
CA GLY A 53 -17.15 2.91 5.94
C GLY A 53 -17.49 1.71 5.08
N THR A 54 -18.79 1.47 4.91
CA THR A 54 -19.28 0.36 4.09
C THR A 54 -19.21 0.69 2.60
N ASN A 55 -19.65 1.89 2.21
CA ASN A 55 -19.70 2.35 0.81
C ASN A 55 -19.06 3.73 0.66
N GLY A 56 -18.60 4.03 -0.55
CA GLY A 56 -18.12 5.36 -0.92
C GLY A 56 -16.74 5.74 -0.40
N LYS A 57 -15.99 4.82 0.22
CA LYS A 57 -14.63 5.09 0.73
C LYS A 57 -13.70 5.62 -0.36
N GLY A 58 -13.65 4.92 -1.49
CA GLY A 58 -12.79 5.30 -2.62
C GLY A 58 -13.18 6.65 -3.20
N SER A 59 -14.46 6.89 -3.45
CA SER A 59 -14.97 8.17 -3.98
C SER A 59 -14.66 9.33 -3.06
N THR A 60 -14.90 9.18 -1.77
CA THR A 60 -14.61 10.20 -0.75
C THR A 60 -13.11 10.48 -0.70
N SER A 61 -12.27 9.44 -0.70
CA SER A 61 -10.82 9.56 -0.67
C SER A 61 -10.28 10.32 -1.89
N HIS A 62 -10.78 10.01 -3.09
CA HIS A 62 -10.40 10.71 -4.32
C HIS A 62 -10.81 12.19 -4.30
N LEU A 63 -12.01 12.52 -3.80
CA LEU A 63 -12.46 13.90 -3.69
C LEU A 63 -11.61 14.71 -2.71
N ILE A 64 -11.29 14.15 -1.56
CA ILE A 64 -10.43 14.80 -0.56
C ILE A 64 -9.02 14.99 -1.14
N ALA A 65 -8.45 13.97 -1.77
CA ALA A 65 -7.13 14.03 -2.37
C ALA A 65 -7.07 15.10 -3.47
N ALA A 66 -8.07 15.17 -4.35
CA ALA A 66 -8.15 16.18 -5.39
C ALA A 66 -8.28 17.61 -4.82
N SER A 67 -9.07 17.78 -3.76
CA SER A 67 -9.24 19.07 -3.08
C SER A 67 -7.94 19.55 -2.45
N LEU A 68 -7.21 18.67 -1.77
CA LEU A 68 -5.92 19.00 -1.16
C LEU A 68 -4.85 19.31 -2.23
N GLN A 69 -4.85 18.54 -3.32
CA GLN A 69 -3.95 18.79 -4.45
C GLN A 69 -4.22 20.15 -5.09
N ALA A 70 -5.49 20.52 -5.25
CA ALA A 70 -5.88 21.85 -5.76
C ALA A 70 -5.41 22.98 -4.84
N GLN A 71 -5.22 22.74 -3.56
CA GLN A 71 -4.65 23.68 -2.59
C GLN A 71 -3.11 23.72 -2.61
N GLY A 72 -2.45 22.96 -3.48
CA GLY A 72 -0.99 22.95 -3.62
C GLY A 72 -0.27 21.90 -2.76
N TYR A 73 -0.99 21.00 -2.10
CA TYR A 73 -0.36 19.91 -1.34
C TYR A 73 0.09 18.78 -2.26
N LYS A 74 1.22 18.14 -1.91
CA LYS A 74 1.59 16.85 -2.44
C LYS A 74 0.81 15.78 -1.68
N VAL A 75 -0.04 15.03 -2.38
CA VAL A 75 -0.98 14.10 -1.76
C VAL A 75 -0.69 12.68 -2.20
N GLY A 76 -0.40 11.81 -1.24
CA GLY A 76 -0.44 10.36 -1.43
C GLY A 76 -1.86 9.85 -1.19
N LEU A 77 -2.36 9.03 -2.11
CA LEU A 77 -3.67 8.40 -2.00
C LEU A 77 -3.52 6.89 -2.07
N PHE A 78 -3.98 6.20 -1.02
CA PHE A 78 -4.11 4.75 -1.03
C PHE A 78 -5.58 4.34 -1.11
N THR A 79 -5.91 3.48 -2.06
CA THR A 79 -7.25 2.90 -2.22
C THR A 79 -7.18 1.40 -2.52
N SER A 80 -8.23 0.66 -2.16
CA SER A 80 -8.36 -0.75 -2.49
C SER A 80 -9.83 -1.15 -2.66
N PRO A 81 -10.11 -2.17 -3.46
CA PRO A 81 -9.22 -2.89 -4.39
C PRO A 81 -8.90 -2.05 -5.64
N HIS A 82 -8.02 -2.57 -6.51
CA HIS A 82 -7.84 -2.07 -7.88
C HIS A 82 -8.77 -2.80 -8.86
N LEU A 83 -8.98 -2.22 -10.02
CA LEU A 83 -9.83 -2.80 -11.08
C LEU A 83 -9.00 -3.50 -12.16
N VAL A 84 -7.96 -2.87 -12.66
CA VAL A 84 -7.13 -3.35 -13.77
C VAL A 84 -5.67 -3.44 -13.39
N ASP A 85 -5.11 -2.38 -12.86
CA ASP A 85 -3.68 -2.25 -12.58
C ASP A 85 -3.44 -2.12 -11.07
N PHE A 86 -2.51 -2.92 -10.56
CA PHE A 86 -2.07 -2.87 -9.16
C PHE A 86 -1.73 -1.44 -8.70
N ARG A 87 -1.12 -0.63 -9.55
CA ARG A 87 -0.69 0.73 -9.26
C ARG A 87 -1.83 1.71 -9.02
N GLU A 88 -3.06 1.35 -9.39
CA GLU A 88 -4.25 2.15 -9.05
C GLU A 88 -4.41 2.35 -7.54
N ARG A 89 -3.85 1.42 -6.74
CA ARG A 89 -3.91 1.48 -5.28
C ARG A 89 -3.08 2.60 -4.68
N ILE A 90 -2.08 3.08 -5.43
CA ILE A 90 -1.12 4.06 -4.92
C ILE A 90 -0.97 5.19 -5.94
N ARG A 91 -1.46 6.36 -5.56
CA ARG A 91 -1.35 7.56 -6.37
C ARG A 91 -0.62 8.66 -5.63
N ILE A 92 0.21 9.40 -6.34
CA ILE A 92 0.89 10.58 -5.82
C ILE A 92 0.50 11.75 -6.71
N SER A 93 -0.15 12.74 -6.11
CA SER A 93 -0.65 13.92 -6.82
C SER A 93 -1.45 13.58 -8.08
N GLY A 94 -2.36 12.58 -7.95
CA GLY A 94 -3.28 12.15 -8.99
C GLY A 94 -2.74 11.10 -9.96
N GLU A 95 -1.43 10.85 -9.98
CA GLU A 95 -0.82 9.87 -10.88
C GLU A 95 -0.50 8.56 -10.17
N MET A 96 -0.70 7.44 -10.86
CA MET A 96 -0.29 6.13 -10.35
C MET A 96 1.23 6.08 -10.14
N ILE A 97 1.66 5.38 -9.08
CA ILE A 97 3.08 5.08 -8.88
C ILE A 97 3.68 4.38 -10.11
N SER A 98 4.94 4.67 -10.44
CA SER A 98 5.59 4.03 -11.58
C SER A 98 5.89 2.54 -11.32
N GLU A 99 5.97 1.75 -12.38
CA GLU A 99 6.38 0.34 -12.28
C GLU A 99 7.77 0.21 -11.65
N ASP A 100 8.68 1.08 -12.04
CA ASP A 100 10.06 1.10 -11.51
C ASP A 100 10.08 1.33 -9.99
N ASN A 101 9.25 2.23 -9.48
CA ASN A 101 9.17 2.47 -8.03
C ASN A 101 8.68 1.23 -7.27
N VAL A 102 7.70 0.51 -7.81
CA VAL A 102 7.22 -0.75 -7.22
C VAL A 102 8.33 -1.81 -7.22
N VAL A 103 9.02 -1.97 -8.35
CA VAL A 103 10.13 -2.93 -8.49
C VAL A 103 11.27 -2.61 -7.52
N GLU A 104 11.71 -1.36 -7.48
CA GLU A 104 12.82 -0.94 -6.63
C GLU A 104 12.48 -1.07 -5.14
N PHE A 105 11.26 -0.71 -4.73
CA PHE A 105 10.83 -0.89 -3.35
C PHE A 105 10.91 -2.36 -2.92
N VAL A 106 10.32 -3.26 -3.72
CA VAL A 106 10.34 -4.70 -3.42
C VAL A 106 11.77 -5.24 -3.42
N LYS A 107 12.56 -4.87 -4.40
CA LYS A 107 13.94 -5.32 -4.53
C LYS A 107 14.81 -4.93 -3.32
N HIS A 108 14.70 -3.68 -2.87
CA HIS A 108 15.45 -3.18 -1.73
C HIS A 108 15.00 -3.80 -0.40
N ASN A 109 13.72 -4.13 -0.27
CA ASN A 109 13.15 -4.59 1.00
C ASN A 109 12.88 -6.10 1.02
N ARG A 110 13.21 -6.84 -0.03
CA ARG A 110 12.83 -8.24 -0.21
C ARG A 110 13.22 -9.14 0.96
N ALA A 111 14.46 -9.06 1.41
CA ALA A 111 14.95 -9.89 2.52
C ALA A 111 14.13 -9.68 3.80
N PHE A 112 13.80 -8.42 4.11
CA PHE A 112 12.97 -8.07 5.24
C PHE A 112 11.51 -8.51 5.07
N LEU A 113 10.97 -8.36 3.87
CA LEU A 113 9.61 -8.80 3.54
C LEU A 113 9.45 -10.33 3.66
N ASP A 114 10.45 -11.08 3.22
CA ASP A 114 10.48 -12.55 3.33
C ASP A 114 10.57 -13.01 4.80
N GLU A 115 11.29 -12.26 5.64
CA GLU A 115 11.40 -12.53 7.08
C GLU A 115 10.11 -12.22 7.83
N VAL A 116 9.59 -11.00 7.67
CA VAL A 116 8.47 -10.49 8.47
C VAL A 116 7.12 -10.96 7.94
N ARG A 117 7.01 -11.18 6.64
CA ARG A 117 5.77 -11.54 5.94
C ARG A 117 4.58 -10.70 6.41
N PRO A 118 4.62 -9.37 6.22
CA PRO A 118 3.53 -8.49 6.62
C PRO A 118 2.25 -8.90 5.88
N SER A 119 1.08 -8.57 6.44
CA SER A 119 -0.16 -8.84 5.71
C SER A 119 -0.23 -7.99 4.43
N PHE A 120 -0.93 -8.50 3.41
CA PHE A 120 -1.09 -7.84 2.11
C PHE A 120 -1.54 -6.37 2.24
N PHE A 121 -2.41 -6.08 3.18
CA PHE A 121 -2.90 -4.73 3.44
C PHE A 121 -1.81 -3.78 3.94
N PHE A 122 -1.02 -4.20 4.89
CA PHE A 122 0.02 -3.34 5.50
C PHE A 122 1.21 -3.11 4.58
N PHE A 123 1.50 -4.05 3.68
CA PHE A 123 2.52 -3.87 2.67
C PHE A 123 2.24 -2.63 1.79
N PHE A 124 1.01 -2.42 1.37
CA PHE A 124 0.64 -1.32 0.49
C PHE A 124 0.76 0.08 1.12
N ILE A 125 0.57 0.17 2.43
CA ILE A 125 0.71 1.46 3.13
C ILE A 125 2.17 1.89 3.22
N SER A 126 3.09 0.97 2.97
CA SER A 126 4.54 1.18 3.12
C SER A 126 5.24 1.55 1.81
N LEU A 127 4.59 1.30 0.67
CA LEU A 127 5.04 1.73 -0.65
C LEU A 127 4.88 3.24 -0.85
#